data_0e3ce99da6ca2301a9a41bf2cc9dc9e1
#
_entry.id   0e3ce99da6ca2301a9a41bf2cc9dc9e1
#
_cell.length_a   1.000
_cell.length_b   1.000
_cell.length_c   1.000
_cell.angle_alpha   90.00
_cell.angle_beta   90.00
_cell.angle_gamma   90.00
#
_symmetry.space_group_name_H-M   'P 1'
#
loop_
_entity.id
_entity.type
_entity.pdbx_description
1 polymer ?
#
loop_
_entity_poly.entity_id
_entity_poly.type
_entity_poly.pdbx_seq_one_letter_code
_entity_poly.pdbx_strand_id
1 'polypeptide(L)'
;MAGQPLRLDRGLVGLTLLAGASMSMGFIQLLAGPLENVANLSVQVLAVQTTAMAAPLVITLLLLLREGPALVGLGTRLVHRQPRALMRRWSYQAVRLIPTAVALLPYLLAAAMVSATLTKPELSSLTDLQFLAGNLSPGILVLSLLKTALFAGLVLWITLHQGRRARRLRLGGSAALSRAISLSIAMVLGLDLVWVLLLDPSVSGGGI
;
A
#
# COMPACT_ATOMS: atom_id res chain seq x y z
N MET A 1 28.96 -9.05 -1.50
CA MET A 1 28.08 -7.95 -1.93
C MET A 1 27.42 -7.42 -0.68
N ALA A 2 27.97 -6.35 -0.10
CA ALA A 2 27.46 -5.74 1.13
C ALA A 2 26.05 -5.19 0.84
N GLY A 3 25.07 -5.64 1.62
CA GLY A 3 23.70 -5.14 1.56
C GLY A 3 23.70 -3.65 1.85
N GLN A 4 23.38 -2.84 0.86
CA GLN A 4 23.11 -1.43 1.13
C GLN A 4 21.97 -1.37 2.14
N PRO A 5 22.13 -0.66 3.27
CA PRO A 5 21.10 -0.55 4.27
C PRO A 5 19.83 0.01 3.60
N LEU A 6 18.67 -0.51 4.01
CA LEU A 6 17.35 0.04 3.65
C LEU A 6 17.35 1.54 3.96
N ARG A 7 17.66 2.35 2.97
CA ARG A 7 17.53 3.81 3.10
C ARG A 7 16.07 4.15 2.86
N LEU A 8 15.29 4.11 3.94
CA LEU A 8 13.96 4.74 3.96
C LEU A 8 14.20 6.23 3.69
N ASP A 9 13.79 6.68 2.50
CA ASP A 9 13.91 8.08 2.14
C ASP A 9 12.90 8.90 2.94
N ARG A 10 13.39 9.95 3.58
CA ARG A 10 12.60 10.86 4.42
C ARG A 10 11.33 11.38 3.72
N GLY A 11 11.43 11.68 2.41
CA GLY A 11 10.27 12.13 1.63
C GLY A 11 9.18 11.08 1.50
N LEU A 12 9.55 9.82 1.28
CA LEU A 12 8.58 8.72 1.16
C LEU A 12 7.91 8.43 2.52
N VAL A 13 8.68 8.43 3.60
CA VAL A 13 8.14 8.29 4.97
C VAL A 13 7.17 9.42 5.27
N GLY A 14 7.52 10.69 4.96
CA GLY A 14 6.65 11.84 5.16
C GLY A 14 5.33 11.73 4.40
N LEU A 15 5.38 11.33 3.12
CA LEU A 15 4.16 11.09 2.32
C LEU A 15 3.32 9.95 2.89
N THR A 16 3.94 8.90 3.39
CA THR A 16 3.23 7.76 4.00
C THR A 16 2.54 8.16 5.31
N LEU A 17 3.20 8.97 6.13
CA LEU A 17 2.62 9.52 7.37
C LEU A 17 1.41 10.42 7.05
N LEU A 18 1.54 11.34 6.08
CA LEU A 18 0.44 12.19 5.62
C LEU A 18 -0.73 11.37 5.07
N ALA A 19 -0.44 10.35 4.27
CA ALA A 19 -1.48 9.47 3.73
C ALA A 19 -2.23 8.72 4.84
N GLY A 20 -1.51 8.15 5.81
CA GLY A 20 -2.12 7.45 6.95
C GLY A 20 -3.00 8.36 7.80
N ALA A 21 -2.50 9.57 8.12
CA ALA A 21 -3.25 10.54 8.89
C ALA A 21 -4.52 11.02 8.17
N SER A 22 -4.39 11.39 6.88
CA SER A 22 -5.53 11.88 6.08
C SER A 22 -6.59 10.80 5.84
N MET A 23 -6.19 9.55 5.63
CA MET A 23 -7.12 8.44 5.46
C MET A 23 -7.92 8.16 6.74
N SER A 24 -7.23 8.05 7.88
CA SER A 24 -7.88 7.80 9.16
C SER A 24 -8.87 8.92 9.50
N MET A 25 -8.45 10.19 9.34
CA MET A 25 -9.32 11.34 9.56
C MET A 25 -10.53 11.34 8.61
N GLY A 26 -10.31 11.04 7.33
CA GLY A 26 -11.38 10.91 6.33
C GLY A 26 -12.38 9.82 6.69
N PHE A 27 -11.91 8.64 7.12
CA PHE A 27 -12.81 7.56 7.56
C PHE A 27 -13.59 7.92 8.82
N ILE A 28 -12.97 8.59 9.80
CA ILE A 28 -13.68 9.06 10.99
C ILE A 28 -14.80 10.02 10.59
N GLN A 29 -14.53 10.99 9.71
CA GLN A 29 -15.54 11.94 9.24
C GLN A 29 -16.69 11.26 8.47
N LEU A 30 -16.36 10.28 7.63
CA LEU A 30 -17.36 9.51 6.87
C LEU A 30 -18.22 8.63 7.77
N LEU A 31 -17.64 8.06 8.83
CA LEU A 31 -18.35 7.15 9.75
C LEU A 31 -19.07 7.90 10.86
N ALA A 32 -18.69 9.12 11.20
CA ALA A 32 -19.29 9.90 12.29
C ALA A 32 -20.78 10.16 12.08
N GLY A 33 -21.22 10.46 10.85
CA GLY A 33 -22.63 10.69 10.56
C GLY A 33 -23.50 9.44 10.72
N PRO A 34 -23.20 8.31 10.01
CA PRO A 34 -23.99 7.09 10.10
C PRO A 34 -23.96 6.42 11.49
N LEU A 35 -22.91 6.68 12.28
CA LEU A 35 -22.66 6.02 13.57
C LEU A 35 -22.77 7.00 14.76
N GLU A 36 -23.59 8.03 14.66
CA GLU A 36 -23.80 9.01 15.76
C GLU A 36 -24.16 8.37 17.11
N ASN A 37 -24.86 7.24 17.07
CA ASN A 37 -25.30 6.51 18.27
C ASN A 37 -24.30 5.47 18.77
N VAL A 38 -23.16 5.32 18.11
CA VAL A 38 -22.10 4.36 18.47
C VAL A 38 -21.02 5.07 19.28
N ALA A 39 -20.48 4.38 20.29
CA ALA A 39 -19.39 4.92 21.08
C ALA A 39 -18.22 5.40 20.21
N ASN A 40 -17.75 6.61 20.44
CA ASN A 40 -16.69 7.26 19.63
C ASN A 40 -15.42 6.43 19.48
N LEU A 41 -15.05 5.66 20.51
CA LEU A 41 -13.89 4.75 20.46
C LEU A 41 -14.08 3.64 19.43
N SER A 42 -15.32 3.12 19.26
CA SER A 42 -15.62 2.10 18.26
C SER A 42 -15.46 2.63 16.83
N VAL A 43 -15.82 3.90 16.60
CA VAL A 43 -15.64 4.57 15.30
C VAL A 43 -14.15 4.73 14.98
N GLN A 44 -13.34 5.11 15.98
CA GLN A 44 -11.88 5.25 15.82
C GLN A 44 -11.22 3.88 15.51
N VAL A 45 -11.59 2.83 16.24
CA VAL A 45 -11.09 1.47 15.98
C VAL A 45 -11.45 1.03 14.56
N LEU A 46 -12.70 1.24 14.13
CA LEU A 46 -13.15 0.89 12.79
C LEU A 46 -12.39 1.68 11.71
N ALA A 47 -12.15 2.98 11.92
CA ALA A 47 -11.39 3.81 10.99
C ALA A 47 -9.94 3.34 10.85
N VAL A 48 -9.28 2.99 11.96
CA VAL A 48 -7.90 2.46 11.95
C VAL A 48 -7.86 1.09 11.27
N GLN A 49 -8.80 0.20 11.54
CA GLN A 49 -8.89 -1.11 10.87
C GLN A 49 -9.12 -0.97 9.35
N THR A 50 -10.04 -0.08 8.95
CA THR A 50 -10.28 0.21 7.53
C THR A 50 -9.03 0.79 6.86
N THR A 51 -8.32 1.69 7.55
CA THR A 51 -7.04 2.21 7.08
C THR A 51 -6.00 1.11 6.94
N ALA A 52 -5.93 0.17 7.88
CA ALA A 52 -5.01 -0.97 7.81
C ALA A 52 -5.30 -1.89 6.61
N MET A 53 -6.57 -2.08 6.27
CA MET A 53 -6.97 -2.87 5.08
C MET A 53 -6.62 -2.15 3.76
N ALA A 54 -6.74 -0.83 3.72
CA ALA A 54 -6.43 -0.02 2.54
C ALA A 54 -4.92 0.32 2.41
N ALA A 55 -4.16 0.20 3.49
CA ALA A 55 -2.73 0.55 3.55
C ALA A 55 -1.88 -0.10 2.45
N PRO A 56 -2.04 -1.41 2.11
CA PRO A 56 -1.27 -2.06 1.05
C PRO A 56 -1.41 -1.36 -0.30
N LEU A 57 -2.62 -0.95 -0.64
CA LEU A 57 -2.91 -0.24 -1.89
C LEU A 57 -2.23 1.13 -1.90
N VAL A 58 -2.38 1.91 -0.84
CA VAL A 58 -1.79 3.27 -0.76
C VAL A 58 -0.28 3.23 -0.81
N ILE A 59 0.36 2.34 -0.04
CA ILE A 59 1.82 2.20 -0.03
C ILE A 59 2.35 1.81 -1.41
N THR A 60 1.69 0.88 -2.09
CA THR A 60 2.11 0.45 -3.42
C THR A 60 1.94 1.54 -4.47
N LEU A 61 0.89 2.36 -4.37
CA LEU A 61 0.71 3.54 -5.23
C LEU A 61 1.78 4.61 -4.99
N LEU A 62 2.11 4.91 -3.74
CA LEU A 62 3.18 5.86 -3.39
C LEU A 62 4.53 5.38 -3.93
N LEU A 63 4.83 4.08 -3.80
CA LEU A 63 6.04 3.49 -4.40
C LEU A 63 6.04 3.57 -5.92
N LEU A 64 4.90 3.31 -6.56
CA LEU A 64 4.76 3.37 -8.02
C LEU A 64 4.98 4.79 -8.53
N LEU A 65 4.40 5.79 -7.88
CA LEU A 65 4.56 7.19 -8.25
C LEU A 65 6.02 7.63 -8.17
N ARG A 66 6.74 7.15 -7.17
CA ARG A 66 8.13 7.53 -6.93
C ARG A 66 9.12 6.75 -7.78
N GLU A 67 9.07 5.42 -7.71
CA GLU A 67 10.04 4.52 -8.35
C GLU A 67 9.64 4.17 -9.80
N GLY A 68 8.38 4.40 -10.18
CA GLY A 68 7.83 4.07 -11.49
C GLY A 68 8.65 4.58 -12.67
N PRO A 69 9.03 5.88 -12.72
CA PRO A 69 9.84 6.40 -13.82
C PRO A 69 11.18 5.68 -13.98
N ALA A 70 11.87 5.41 -12.85
CA ALA A 70 13.14 4.69 -12.85
C ALA A 70 12.97 3.23 -13.30
N LEU A 71 11.91 2.56 -12.86
CA LEU A 71 11.60 1.18 -13.21
C LEU A 71 11.21 1.03 -14.68
N VAL A 72 10.41 1.94 -15.23
CA VAL A 72 10.10 1.99 -16.66
C VAL A 72 11.39 2.19 -17.46
N GLY A 73 12.26 3.13 -17.05
CA GLY A 73 13.57 3.35 -17.67
C GLY A 73 14.47 2.12 -17.64
N LEU A 74 14.46 1.36 -16.54
CA LEU A 74 15.16 0.07 -16.48
C LEU A 74 14.55 -0.96 -17.44
N GLY A 75 13.22 -1.04 -17.52
CA GLY A 75 12.52 -1.91 -18.45
C GLY A 75 12.88 -1.64 -19.90
N THR A 76 12.98 -0.38 -20.31
CA THR A 76 13.36 0.01 -21.67
C THR A 76 14.79 -0.43 -22.05
N ARG A 77 15.71 -0.46 -21.10
CA ARG A 77 17.09 -0.93 -21.31
C ARG A 77 17.19 -2.46 -21.47
N LEU A 78 16.17 -3.20 -21.05
CA LEU A 78 16.16 -4.68 -21.08
C LEU A 78 15.52 -5.28 -22.34
N VAL A 79 15.17 -4.48 -23.34
CA VAL A 79 14.44 -4.94 -24.56
C VAL A 79 15.20 -6.01 -25.32
N HIS A 80 16.51 -5.84 -25.48
CA HIS A 80 17.36 -6.76 -26.25
C HIS A 80 17.93 -7.91 -25.41
N ARG A 81 17.59 -7.98 -24.12
CA ARG A 81 18.06 -9.02 -23.21
C ARG A 81 17.09 -10.21 -23.16
N GLN A 82 17.63 -11.41 -22.92
CA GLN A 82 16.86 -12.62 -22.73
C GLN A 82 15.83 -12.50 -21.57
N PRO A 83 14.72 -13.28 -21.59
CA PRO A 83 13.72 -13.29 -20.51
C PRO A 83 14.31 -13.52 -19.11
N ARG A 84 15.35 -14.37 -19.04
CA ARG A 84 16.09 -14.64 -17.78
C ARG A 84 16.73 -13.37 -17.17
N ALA A 85 17.17 -12.42 -18.01
CA ALA A 85 17.73 -11.16 -17.54
C ALA A 85 16.64 -10.25 -16.91
N LEU A 86 15.40 -10.30 -17.41
CA LEU A 86 14.27 -9.59 -16.79
C LEU A 86 13.97 -10.16 -15.41
N MET A 87 13.90 -11.48 -15.27
CA MET A 87 13.63 -12.14 -13.99
C MET A 87 14.72 -11.84 -12.96
N ARG A 88 16.01 -11.89 -13.37
CA ARG A 88 17.13 -11.54 -12.49
C ARG A 88 17.10 -10.07 -12.05
N ARG A 89 16.67 -9.16 -12.92
CA ARG A 89 16.51 -7.74 -12.56
C ARG A 89 15.29 -7.51 -11.68
N TRP A 90 14.20 -8.21 -11.95
CA TRP A 90 13.02 -8.19 -11.08
C TRP A 90 13.38 -8.65 -9.67
N SER A 91 14.02 -9.82 -9.50
CA SER A 91 14.40 -10.32 -8.18
C SER A 91 15.36 -9.36 -7.44
N TYR A 92 16.31 -8.75 -8.14
CA TYR A 92 17.20 -7.75 -7.53
C TYR A 92 16.43 -6.52 -7.02
N GLN A 93 15.48 -6.01 -7.80
CA GLN A 93 14.66 -4.87 -7.39
C GLN A 93 13.61 -5.28 -6.34
N ALA A 94 13.09 -6.48 -6.40
CA ALA A 94 12.14 -7.02 -5.43
C ALA A 94 12.75 -7.09 -4.02
N VAL A 95 13.98 -7.58 -3.90
CA VAL A 95 14.72 -7.60 -2.62
C VAL A 95 14.89 -6.21 -2.00
N ARG A 96 14.88 -5.15 -2.80
CA ARG A 96 14.97 -3.77 -2.32
C ARG A 96 13.60 -3.16 -2.06
N LEU A 97 12.66 -3.28 -3.00
CA LEU A 97 11.40 -2.54 -2.96
C LEU A 97 10.35 -3.20 -2.08
N ILE A 98 10.27 -4.54 -2.05
CA ILE A 98 9.29 -5.23 -1.21
C ILE A 98 9.54 -4.96 0.29
N PRO A 99 10.76 -5.12 0.83
CA PRO A 99 11.00 -4.76 2.23
C PRO A 99 10.76 -3.27 2.52
N THR A 100 11.05 -2.38 1.57
CA THR A 100 10.75 -0.95 1.73
C THR A 100 9.25 -0.71 1.83
N ALA A 101 8.43 -1.36 0.98
CA ALA A 101 6.97 -1.29 1.04
C ALA A 101 6.45 -1.78 2.39
N VAL A 102 6.92 -2.95 2.82
CA VAL A 102 6.53 -3.57 4.09
C VAL A 102 6.94 -2.68 5.28
N ALA A 103 8.14 -2.09 5.24
CA ALA A 103 8.61 -1.20 6.30
C ALA A 103 7.84 0.13 6.39
N LEU A 104 7.13 0.55 5.35
CA LEU A 104 6.28 1.76 5.37
C LEU A 104 4.93 1.52 6.07
N LEU A 105 4.47 0.28 6.15
CA LEU A 105 3.18 -0.05 6.74
C LEU A 105 3.05 0.40 8.21
N PRO A 106 4.01 0.14 9.11
CA PRO A 106 3.92 0.61 10.49
C PRO A 106 3.90 2.14 10.60
N TYR A 107 4.59 2.87 9.70
CA TYR A 107 4.53 4.34 9.70
C TYR A 107 3.14 4.85 9.31
N LEU A 108 2.51 4.23 8.30
CA LEU A 108 1.16 4.58 7.89
C LEU A 108 0.16 4.32 9.02
N LEU A 109 0.25 3.16 9.66
CA LEU A 109 -0.64 2.80 10.78
C LEU A 109 -0.41 3.68 12.02
N ALA A 110 0.84 3.97 12.37
CA ALA A 110 1.15 4.87 13.47
C ALA A 110 0.54 6.26 13.23
N ALA A 111 0.67 6.81 12.01
CA ALA A 111 0.06 8.08 11.66
C ALA A 111 -1.47 8.03 11.70
N ALA A 112 -2.08 6.93 11.28
CA ALA A 112 -3.52 6.72 11.36
C ALA A 112 -4.01 6.70 12.81
N MET A 113 -3.31 5.99 13.70
CA MET A 113 -3.65 5.94 15.12
C MET A 113 -3.52 7.31 15.78
N VAL A 114 -2.41 8.02 15.55
CA VAL A 114 -2.20 9.37 16.09
C VAL A 114 -3.25 10.34 15.58
N SER A 115 -3.59 10.28 14.29
CA SER A 115 -4.66 11.11 13.72
C SER A 115 -6.02 10.80 14.34
N ALA A 116 -6.32 9.52 14.60
CA ALA A 116 -7.57 9.10 15.22
C ALA A 116 -7.70 9.67 16.66
N THR A 117 -6.62 9.68 17.44
CA THR A 117 -6.65 10.22 18.80
C THR A 117 -6.76 11.75 18.83
N LEU A 118 -6.19 12.45 17.84
CA LEU A 118 -6.23 13.92 17.76
C LEU A 118 -7.60 14.49 17.39
N THR A 119 -8.52 13.67 16.87
CA THR A 119 -9.86 14.14 16.51
C THR A 119 -10.76 14.48 17.71
N LYS A 120 -10.39 14.07 18.93
CA LYS A 120 -11.11 14.43 20.17
C LYS A 120 -10.14 14.68 21.31
N PRO A 121 -9.95 15.94 21.75
CA PRO A 121 -8.99 16.32 22.79
C PRO A 121 -9.40 15.98 24.22
N GLU A 122 -10.58 15.40 24.45
CA GLU A 122 -11.14 15.16 25.80
C GLU A 122 -10.60 13.89 26.49
N LEU A 123 -9.87 13.04 25.79
CA LEU A 123 -9.35 11.76 26.31
C LEU A 123 -7.82 11.80 26.44
N SER A 124 -7.29 11.09 27.44
CA SER A 124 -5.85 10.98 27.64
C SER A 124 -5.19 10.24 26.48
N SER A 125 -4.50 10.94 25.61
CA SER A 125 -3.97 10.46 24.33
C SER A 125 -3.18 9.15 24.38
N LEU A 126 -2.53 8.82 25.50
CA LEU A 126 -1.73 7.59 25.65
C LEU A 126 -2.58 6.34 25.89
N THR A 127 -3.63 6.45 26.72
CA THR A 127 -4.56 5.33 26.96
C THR A 127 -5.36 4.97 25.71
N ASP A 128 -5.72 5.96 24.91
CA ASP A 128 -6.45 5.73 23.65
C ASP A 128 -5.55 5.07 22.60
N LEU A 129 -4.29 5.48 22.51
CA LEU A 129 -3.32 4.81 21.62
C LEU A 129 -3.12 3.36 22.01
N GLN A 130 -3.01 3.06 23.32
CA GLN A 130 -2.88 1.67 23.80
C GLN A 130 -4.15 0.86 23.49
N PHE A 131 -5.31 1.46 23.66
CA PHE A 131 -6.59 0.83 23.32
C PHE A 131 -6.70 0.55 21.82
N LEU A 132 -6.38 1.52 20.95
CA LEU A 132 -6.40 1.34 19.50
C LEU A 132 -5.38 0.26 19.05
N ALA A 133 -4.19 0.27 19.62
CA ALA A 133 -3.16 -0.74 19.33
C ALA A 133 -3.58 -2.14 19.79
N GLY A 134 -4.22 -2.25 20.97
CA GLY A 134 -4.70 -3.52 21.52
C GLY A 134 -5.88 -4.12 20.76
N ASN A 135 -6.70 -3.27 20.11
CA ASN A 135 -7.83 -3.70 19.29
C ASN A 135 -7.48 -3.97 17.82
N LEU A 136 -6.24 -3.71 17.39
CA LEU A 136 -5.77 -4.10 16.07
C LEU A 136 -5.56 -5.62 16.03
N SER A 137 -6.43 -6.31 15.29
CA SER A 137 -6.30 -7.76 15.12
C SER A 137 -4.95 -8.11 14.49
N PRO A 138 -4.14 -8.99 15.12
CA PRO A 138 -2.87 -9.42 14.54
C PRO A 138 -3.06 -10.09 13.16
N GLY A 139 -4.21 -10.72 12.92
CA GLY A 139 -4.56 -11.27 11.61
C GLY A 139 -4.65 -10.20 10.52
N ILE A 140 -5.25 -9.05 10.82
CA ILE A 140 -5.33 -7.92 9.87
C ILE A 140 -3.92 -7.39 9.56
N LEU A 141 -3.04 -7.29 10.56
CA LEU A 141 -1.66 -6.83 10.35
C LEU A 141 -0.86 -7.79 9.46
N VAL A 142 -0.90 -9.09 9.75
CA VAL A 142 -0.22 -10.11 8.93
C VAL A 142 -0.76 -10.11 7.50
N LEU A 143 -2.08 -10.02 7.35
CA LEU A 143 -2.73 -9.94 6.05
C LEU A 143 -2.31 -8.71 5.27
N SER A 144 -2.27 -7.54 5.92
CA SER A 144 -1.83 -6.28 5.30
C SER A 144 -0.35 -6.32 4.90
N LEU A 145 0.51 -6.94 5.71
CA LEU A 145 1.92 -7.17 5.36
C LEU A 145 2.06 -8.06 4.13
N LEU A 146 1.32 -9.16 4.08
CA LEU A 146 1.33 -10.10 2.95
C LEU A 146 0.80 -9.43 1.68
N LYS A 147 -0.34 -8.73 1.75
CA LYS A 147 -0.90 -7.95 0.63
C LYS A 147 0.10 -6.91 0.13
N THR A 148 0.73 -6.15 1.04
CA THR A 148 1.73 -5.13 0.68
C THR A 148 2.90 -5.72 -0.10
N ALA A 149 3.42 -6.86 0.34
CA ALA A 149 4.51 -7.56 -0.34
C ALA A 149 4.09 -8.06 -1.73
N LEU A 150 2.91 -8.66 -1.85
CA LEU A 150 2.37 -9.16 -3.12
C LEU A 150 2.11 -8.00 -4.10
N PHE A 151 1.46 -6.93 -3.66
CA PHE A 151 1.14 -5.78 -4.51
C PHE A 151 2.41 -5.07 -4.98
N ALA A 152 3.39 -4.87 -4.10
CA ALA A 152 4.68 -4.29 -4.46
C ALA A 152 5.42 -5.14 -5.51
N GLY A 153 5.41 -6.47 -5.37
CA GLY A 153 5.99 -7.40 -6.34
C GLY A 153 5.27 -7.36 -7.69
N LEU A 154 3.94 -7.30 -7.68
CA LEU A 154 3.12 -7.20 -8.89
C LEU A 154 3.35 -5.88 -9.63
N VAL A 155 3.32 -4.75 -8.93
CA VAL A 155 3.56 -3.42 -9.49
C VAL A 155 4.96 -3.33 -10.09
N LEU A 156 5.97 -3.87 -9.42
CA LEU A 156 7.34 -3.95 -9.94
C LEU A 156 7.39 -4.76 -11.26
N TRP A 157 6.73 -5.91 -11.29
CA TRP A 157 6.66 -6.75 -12.50
C TRP A 157 6.01 -6.03 -13.66
N ILE A 158 4.82 -5.43 -13.43
CA ILE A 158 4.07 -4.70 -14.45
C ILE A 158 4.90 -3.55 -15.00
N THR A 159 5.53 -2.76 -14.13
CA THR A 159 6.29 -1.57 -14.51
C THR A 159 7.50 -1.92 -15.38
N LEU A 160 8.26 -2.95 -15.01
CA LEU A 160 9.38 -3.45 -15.81
C LEU A 160 8.91 -4.00 -17.17
N HIS A 161 7.79 -4.74 -17.18
CA HIS A 161 7.24 -5.31 -18.41
C HIS A 161 6.73 -4.24 -19.36
N GLN A 162 6.01 -3.23 -18.85
CA GLN A 162 5.52 -2.10 -19.64
C GLN A 162 6.67 -1.25 -20.20
N GLY A 163 7.73 -1.03 -19.41
CA GLY A 163 8.94 -0.38 -19.91
C GLY A 163 9.55 -1.11 -21.10
N ARG A 164 9.65 -2.45 -21.03
CA ARG A 164 10.14 -3.29 -22.12
C ARG A 164 9.23 -3.21 -23.36
N ARG A 165 7.91 -3.29 -23.16
CA ARG A 165 6.92 -3.22 -24.25
C ARG A 165 6.93 -1.85 -24.93
N ALA A 166 7.05 -0.78 -24.16
CA ALA A 166 7.08 0.60 -24.68
C ALA A 166 8.22 0.83 -25.67
N ARG A 167 9.41 0.31 -25.38
CA ARG A 167 10.56 0.41 -26.28
C ARG A 167 10.33 -0.35 -27.57
N ARG A 168 9.72 -1.55 -27.51
CA ARG A 168 9.37 -2.35 -28.71
C ARG A 168 8.37 -1.62 -29.60
N LEU A 169 7.40 -0.92 -29.00
CA LEU A 169 6.36 -0.18 -29.71
C LEU A 169 6.76 1.27 -30.03
N ARG A 170 8.01 1.66 -29.77
CA ARG A 170 8.53 3.03 -29.94
C ARG A 170 7.68 4.10 -29.25
N LEU A 171 7.06 3.76 -28.12
CA LEU A 171 6.29 4.70 -27.32
C LEU A 171 7.19 5.63 -26.52
N GLY A 172 6.77 6.88 -26.34
CA GLY A 172 7.46 7.84 -25.47
C GLY A 172 7.45 7.37 -24.00
N GLY A 173 8.44 7.81 -23.22
CA GLY A 173 8.58 7.41 -21.81
C GLY A 173 7.37 7.78 -20.95
N SER A 174 6.75 8.94 -21.20
CA SER A 174 5.53 9.39 -20.51
C SER A 174 4.33 8.49 -20.78
N ALA A 175 4.11 8.09 -22.02
CA ALA A 175 3.03 7.17 -22.39
C ALA A 175 3.24 5.78 -21.80
N ALA A 176 4.49 5.32 -21.71
CA ALA A 176 4.83 4.06 -21.05
C ALA A 176 4.56 4.10 -19.55
N LEU A 177 4.91 5.20 -18.89
CA LEU A 177 4.66 5.42 -17.48
C LEU A 177 3.17 5.49 -17.17
N SER A 178 2.40 6.26 -17.94
CA SER A 178 0.94 6.36 -17.79
C SER A 178 0.28 4.99 -17.90
N ARG A 179 0.63 4.19 -18.92
CA ARG A 179 0.11 2.82 -19.07
C ARG A 179 0.54 1.90 -17.92
N ALA A 180 1.77 2.02 -17.44
CA ALA A 180 2.23 1.25 -16.31
C ALA A 180 1.45 1.59 -15.05
N ILE A 181 1.19 2.87 -14.78
CA ILE A 181 0.40 3.34 -13.64
C ILE A 181 -1.03 2.82 -13.75
N SER A 182 -1.72 3.06 -14.87
CA SER A 182 -3.12 2.62 -15.06
C SER A 182 -3.28 1.11 -14.93
N LEU A 183 -2.38 0.33 -15.53
CA LEU A 183 -2.43 -1.13 -15.43
C LEU A 183 -2.10 -1.61 -14.02
N SER A 184 -1.15 -1.00 -13.34
CA SER A 184 -0.82 -1.34 -11.95
C SER A 184 -1.99 -1.07 -11.01
N ILE A 185 -2.66 0.08 -11.14
CA ILE A 185 -3.85 0.43 -10.36
C ILE A 185 -4.96 -0.60 -10.63
N ALA A 186 -5.28 -0.87 -11.90
CA ALA A 186 -6.32 -1.81 -12.26
C ALA A 186 -6.05 -3.22 -11.72
N MET A 187 -4.81 -3.70 -11.83
CA MET A 187 -4.43 -5.04 -11.36
C MET A 187 -4.41 -5.13 -9.83
N VAL A 188 -3.93 -4.10 -9.14
CA VAL A 188 -3.91 -4.09 -7.67
C VAL A 188 -5.34 -4.02 -7.12
N LEU A 189 -6.20 -3.15 -7.67
CA LEU A 189 -7.62 -3.08 -7.29
C LEU A 189 -8.36 -4.37 -7.62
N GLY A 190 -8.13 -4.94 -8.80
CA GLY A 190 -8.73 -6.23 -9.17
C GLY A 190 -8.30 -7.37 -8.27
N LEU A 191 -7.01 -7.42 -7.90
CA LEU A 191 -6.49 -8.43 -6.97
C LEU A 191 -7.02 -8.22 -5.55
N ASP A 192 -7.17 -6.98 -5.11
CA ASP A 192 -7.74 -6.66 -3.80
C ASP A 192 -9.23 -7.07 -3.74
N LEU A 193 -9.99 -6.79 -4.81
CA LEU A 193 -11.37 -7.23 -4.94
C LEU A 193 -11.50 -8.78 -4.90
N VAL A 194 -10.67 -9.48 -5.67
CA VAL A 194 -10.63 -10.95 -5.66
C VAL A 194 -10.28 -11.47 -4.26
N TRP A 195 -9.35 -10.80 -3.58
CA TRP A 195 -8.97 -11.17 -2.22
C TRP A 195 -10.14 -11.05 -1.24
N VAL A 196 -10.88 -9.94 -1.28
CA VAL A 196 -12.07 -9.72 -0.45
C VAL A 196 -13.14 -10.77 -0.75
N LEU A 197 -13.41 -11.04 -2.03
CA LEU A 197 -14.47 -12.00 -2.41
C LEU A 197 -14.15 -13.45 -2.07
N LEU A 198 -12.88 -13.87 -2.12
CA LEU A 198 -12.48 -15.26 -1.94
C LEU A 198 -12.08 -15.60 -0.49
N LEU A 199 -11.52 -14.64 0.24
CA LEU A 199 -10.88 -14.89 1.53
C LEU A 199 -11.60 -14.23 2.70
N ASP A 200 -12.60 -13.39 2.45
CA ASP A 200 -13.43 -12.83 3.51
C ASP A 200 -14.65 -13.72 3.75
N PRO A 201 -14.64 -14.52 4.83
CA PRO A 201 -15.74 -15.45 5.13
C PRO A 201 -17.06 -14.74 5.43
N SER A 202 -17.04 -13.43 5.70
CA SER A 202 -18.24 -12.64 5.97
C SER A 202 -19.09 -12.43 4.72
N VAL A 203 -18.49 -12.47 3.53
CA VAL A 203 -19.20 -12.30 2.24
C VAL A 203 -19.72 -13.62 1.71
N SER A 204 -19.09 -14.75 2.05
CA SER A 204 -19.50 -16.09 1.58
C SER A 204 -20.55 -16.77 2.47
N GLY A 205 -20.79 -16.26 3.69
CA GLY A 205 -21.72 -16.84 4.67
C GLY A 205 -23.15 -16.31 4.66
N GLY A 206 -23.50 -15.43 3.74
CA GLY A 206 -24.84 -14.80 3.65
C GLY A 206 -25.89 -15.58 2.84
N GLY A 207 -25.76 -16.90 2.71
CA GLY A 207 -26.74 -17.71 1.98
C GLY A 207 -26.90 -19.09 2.56
N ILE A 208 -27.69 -19.23 3.61
CA ILE A 208 -28.70 -20.31 3.84
C ILE A 208 -29.51 -19.90 5.07
#